data_4e939bfe94f7c1823c0a1c5457def3f3
#
_entry.id   4e939bfe94f7c1823c0a1c5457def3f3
#
_cell.length_a   1.000
_cell.length_b   1.000
_cell.length_c   1.000
_cell.angle_alpha   90.00
_cell.angle_beta   90.00
_cell.angle_gamma   90.00
#
_symmetry.space_group_name_H-M   'P 1'
#
loop_
_entity.id
_entity.type
_entity.pdbx_description
1 polymer ?
#
loop_
_entity_poly.entity_id
_entity_poly.type
_entity_poly.pdbx_seq_one_letter_code
_entity_poly.pdbx_strand_id
1 'polypeptide(L)'
;MLDLGPPPGPGLAPTERTVRQHGEDTVFFVVQPATALASGIVAFAVEERRRYQLDGKPRPARVLHVSLNHIGAYSSLPPEVIARAGQAASTVAMAPFDLTFDRLQSFRSEKRRPVVLLCGEGLAQLTALRAAIGEALARQRLPPGFDTRAVPHMTLLYDSRSFADVVLEAPIVMPVTDFVLVRNLYGKAEYEELGRWPLRR
;
A
#
# COMPACT_ATOMS: atom_id res chain seq x y z
N MET A 1 6.13 40.99 26.99
CA MET A 1 6.89 40.88 25.74
C MET A 1 6.82 39.40 25.33
N LEU A 2 5.84 39.06 24.50
CA LEU A 2 5.58 37.67 24.05
C LEU A 2 6.47 37.41 22.84
N ASP A 3 7.36 36.45 23.01
CA ASP A 3 8.23 35.95 21.92
C ASP A 3 7.38 35.14 20.96
N LEU A 4 7.08 35.70 19.80
CA LEU A 4 6.43 35.03 18.68
C LEU A 4 7.55 34.36 17.87
N GLY A 5 7.69 33.03 18.04
CA GLY A 5 8.60 32.23 17.24
C GLY A 5 8.44 32.45 15.72
N PRO A 6 9.44 32.10 14.90
CA PRO A 6 9.47 32.41 13.49
C PRO A 6 8.28 31.78 12.73
N PRO A 7 7.76 32.46 11.69
CA PRO A 7 6.64 31.96 10.90
C PRO A 7 6.99 30.64 10.21
N PRO A 8 6.02 29.73 10.02
CA PRO A 8 6.25 28.49 9.29
C PRO A 8 6.69 28.83 7.85
N GLY A 9 7.79 28.24 7.43
CA GLY A 9 8.32 28.38 6.08
C GLY A 9 7.31 27.92 5.01
N PRO A 10 7.48 28.35 3.75
CA PRO A 10 6.54 28.03 2.68
C PRO A 10 6.43 26.53 2.52
N GLY A 11 5.23 26.02 2.78
CA GLY A 11 4.90 24.62 2.56
C GLY A 11 5.20 24.22 1.13
N LEU A 12 6.04 23.20 0.95
CA LEU A 12 6.22 22.56 -0.35
C LEU A 12 4.83 22.19 -0.89
N ALA A 13 4.55 22.66 -2.11
CA ALA A 13 3.34 22.31 -2.84
C ALA A 13 3.17 20.78 -2.81
N PRO A 14 1.95 20.25 -2.64
CA PRO A 14 1.72 18.82 -2.68
C PRO A 14 2.21 18.34 -4.06
N THR A 15 3.18 17.42 -4.06
CA THR A 15 3.53 16.65 -5.25
C THR A 15 2.24 16.17 -5.87
N GLU A 16 1.99 16.52 -7.13
CA GLU A 16 0.79 16.14 -7.87
C GLU A 16 0.51 14.65 -7.62
N ARG A 17 -0.49 14.36 -6.77
CA ARG A 17 -1.12 13.06 -6.78
C ARG A 17 -1.62 12.88 -8.19
N THR A 18 -1.12 11.90 -8.90
CA THR A 18 -1.72 11.50 -10.17
C THR A 18 -3.18 11.19 -9.87
N VAL A 19 -4.04 12.18 -10.09
CA VAL A 19 -5.48 12.04 -9.84
C VAL A 19 -5.95 11.04 -10.89
N ARG A 20 -6.30 9.83 -10.41
CA ARG A 20 -6.85 8.79 -11.26
C ARG A 20 -8.08 9.35 -11.97
N GLN A 21 -8.02 9.42 -13.31
CA GLN A 21 -9.18 9.77 -14.10
C GLN A 21 -10.16 8.60 -14.17
N HIS A 22 -11.42 8.89 -14.45
CA HIS A 22 -12.44 7.86 -14.61
C HIS A 22 -12.06 6.92 -15.76
N GLY A 23 -12.00 5.62 -15.49
CA GLY A 23 -11.67 4.60 -16.51
C GLY A 23 -10.19 4.19 -16.60
N GLU A 24 -9.29 4.82 -15.82
CA GLU A 24 -7.86 4.46 -15.84
C GLU A 24 -7.52 3.34 -14.86
N ASP A 25 -6.70 2.39 -15.31
CA ASP A 25 -6.07 1.40 -14.46
C ASP A 25 -4.85 2.00 -13.76
N THR A 26 -4.57 1.58 -12.54
CA THR A 26 -3.38 2.03 -11.81
C THR A 26 -2.33 0.94 -11.73
N VAL A 27 -1.06 1.32 -11.94
CA VAL A 27 0.09 0.41 -11.88
C VAL A 27 0.98 0.80 -10.71
N PHE A 28 1.28 -0.17 -9.84
CA PHE A 28 2.07 0.06 -8.63
C PHE A 28 2.68 -1.22 -8.09
N PHE A 29 3.75 -1.07 -7.32
CA PHE A 29 4.37 -2.16 -6.57
C PHE A 29 3.68 -2.38 -5.23
N VAL A 30 3.62 -3.64 -4.81
CA VAL A 30 3.00 -4.09 -3.55
C VAL A 30 3.79 -5.21 -2.90
N VAL A 31 3.59 -5.41 -1.61
CA VAL A 31 3.81 -6.69 -0.94
C VAL A 31 2.46 -7.30 -0.58
N GLN A 32 2.34 -8.62 -0.72
CA GLN A 32 1.09 -9.34 -0.54
C GLN A 32 1.25 -10.49 0.47
N PRO A 33 0.23 -10.77 1.29
CA PRO A 33 0.25 -11.96 2.13
C PRO A 33 0.17 -13.24 1.29
N ALA A 34 0.84 -14.30 1.71
CA ALA A 34 0.64 -15.63 1.17
C ALA A 34 -0.84 -16.06 1.29
N THR A 35 -1.30 -16.93 0.39
CA THR A 35 -2.73 -17.30 0.26
C THR A 35 -3.38 -17.72 1.59
N ALA A 36 -2.70 -18.54 2.40
CA ALA A 36 -3.23 -18.98 3.68
C ALA A 36 -3.41 -17.81 4.66
N LEU A 37 -2.40 -16.92 4.76
CA LEU A 37 -2.48 -15.73 5.60
C LEU A 37 -3.55 -14.76 5.09
N ALA A 38 -3.64 -14.55 3.78
CA ALA A 38 -4.67 -13.70 3.18
C ALA A 38 -6.08 -14.18 3.53
N SER A 39 -6.32 -15.49 3.52
CA SER A 39 -7.60 -16.09 3.92
C SER A 39 -7.90 -15.84 5.41
N GLY A 40 -6.89 -15.98 6.29
CA GLY A 40 -7.01 -15.67 7.72
C GLY A 40 -7.33 -14.18 7.96
N ILE A 41 -6.68 -13.27 7.22
CA ILE A 41 -6.94 -11.83 7.30
C ILE A 41 -8.38 -11.50 6.83
N VAL A 42 -8.89 -12.18 5.80
CA VAL A 42 -10.30 -12.00 5.38
C VAL A 42 -11.26 -12.48 6.47
N ALA A 43 -10.99 -13.64 7.10
CA ALA A 43 -11.80 -14.13 8.22
C ALA A 43 -11.80 -13.13 9.40
N PHE A 44 -10.62 -12.63 9.77
CA PHE A 44 -10.48 -11.56 10.76
C PHE A 44 -11.31 -10.32 10.39
N ALA A 45 -11.22 -9.86 9.14
CA ALA A 45 -12.00 -8.71 8.67
C ALA A 45 -13.52 -8.94 8.74
N VAL A 46 -14.00 -10.18 8.54
CA VAL A 46 -15.41 -10.55 8.70
C VAL A 46 -15.84 -10.46 10.17
N GLU A 47 -15.01 -10.90 11.10
CA GLU A 47 -15.27 -10.84 12.54
C GLU A 47 -15.30 -9.39 13.02
N GLU A 48 -14.29 -8.58 12.68
CA GLU A 48 -14.23 -7.17 13.07
C GLU A 48 -15.38 -6.35 12.43
N ARG A 49 -15.77 -6.68 11.21
CA ARG A 49 -16.96 -6.11 10.58
C ARG A 49 -18.22 -6.33 11.44
N ARG A 50 -18.40 -7.53 12.01
CA ARG A 50 -19.53 -7.85 12.90
C ARG A 50 -19.40 -7.10 14.22
N ARG A 51 -18.20 -7.14 14.83
CA ARG A 51 -17.89 -6.50 16.12
C ARG A 51 -18.22 -5.01 16.13
N TYR A 52 -17.83 -4.30 15.07
CA TYR A 52 -18.03 -2.84 14.91
C TYR A 52 -19.28 -2.48 14.11
N GLN A 53 -20.15 -3.44 13.79
CA GLN A 53 -21.40 -3.26 13.05
C GLN A 53 -21.20 -2.48 11.74
N LEU A 54 -20.13 -2.81 10.99
CA LEU A 54 -19.80 -2.17 9.73
C LEU A 54 -20.62 -2.78 8.57
N ASP A 55 -20.99 -1.93 7.60
CA ASP A 55 -21.76 -2.34 6.42
C ASP A 55 -20.86 -2.77 5.26
N GLY A 56 -19.61 -2.30 5.25
CA GLY A 56 -18.64 -2.54 4.20
C GLY A 56 -18.34 -4.03 3.98
N LYS A 57 -18.16 -4.42 2.73
CA LYS A 57 -17.74 -5.81 2.40
C LYS A 57 -16.23 -5.95 2.56
N PRO A 58 -15.73 -6.99 3.26
CA PRO A 58 -14.30 -7.31 3.29
C PRO A 58 -13.73 -7.45 1.88
N ARG A 59 -12.50 -6.98 1.70
CA ARG A 59 -11.80 -7.12 0.43
C ARG A 59 -11.45 -8.59 0.18
N PRO A 60 -11.53 -9.06 -1.07
CA PRO A 60 -11.11 -10.42 -1.41
C PRO A 60 -9.62 -10.64 -1.09
N ALA A 61 -9.26 -11.85 -0.68
CA ALA A 61 -7.88 -12.23 -0.35
C ALA A 61 -6.87 -11.83 -1.44
N ARG A 62 -7.22 -12.03 -2.72
CA ARG A 62 -6.36 -11.74 -3.88
C ARG A 62 -5.97 -10.26 -4.08
N VAL A 63 -6.64 -9.34 -3.39
CA VAL A 63 -6.33 -7.89 -3.48
C VAL A 63 -5.83 -7.30 -2.17
N LEU A 64 -5.60 -8.11 -1.14
CA LEU A 64 -4.96 -7.67 0.09
C LEU A 64 -3.48 -7.38 -0.17
N HIS A 65 -3.01 -6.20 0.25
CA HIS A 65 -1.64 -5.78 0.02
C HIS A 65 -1.24 -4.61 0.92
N VAL A 66 0.05 -4.40 1.04
CA VAL A 66 0.63 -3.10 1.46
C VAL A 66 1.26 -2.45 0.22
N SER A 67 0.83 -1.24 -0.09
CA SER A 67 1.35 -0.48 -1.25
C SER A 67 2.80 -0.07 -1.04
N LEU A 68 3.60 -0.17 -2.09
CA LEU A 68 4.98 0.32 -2.15
C LEU A 68 5.07 1.60 -3.00
N ASN A 69 5.42 1.46 -4.27
CA ASN A 69 5.66 2.57 -5.18
C ASN A 69 4.62 2.62 -6.31
N HIS A 70 3.98 3.77 -6.49
CA HIS A 70 3.01 3.99 -7.55
C HIS A 70 3.74 4.45 -8.83
N ILE A 71 3.43 3.85 -9.97
CA ILE A 71 4.06 4.21 -11.26
C ILE A 71 3.18 5.18 -12.04
N GLY A 72 1.88 4.93 -12.12
CA GLY A 72 0.98 5.81 -12.86
C GLY A 72 -0.43 5.25 -13.00
N ALA A 73 -1.28 6.04 -13.66
CA ALA A 73 -2.61 5.66 -14.09
C ALA A 73 -2.66 5.71 -15.61
N TYR A 74 -3.31 4.71 -16.23
CA TYR A 74 -3.28 4.50 -17.67
C TYR A 74 -4.64 4.05 -18.19
N SER A 75 -5.15 4.70 -19.23
CA SER A 75 -6.28 4.21 -20.01
C SER A 75 -5.85 3.05 -20.93
N SER A 76 -4.59 3.08 -21.37
CA SER A 76 -3.90 2.01 -22.10
C SER A 76 -2.47 1.93 -21.58
N LEU A 77 -2.10 0.84 -20.92
CA LEU A 77 -0.79 0.67 -20.31
C LEU A 77 0.27 0.38 -21.38
N PRO A 78 1.28 1.27 -21.56
CA PRO A 78 2.32 1.07 -22.55
C PRO A 78 3.24 -0.10 -22.17
N PRO A 79 3.57 -1.03 -23.09
CA PRO A 79 4.46 -2.17 -22.81
C PRO A 79 5.85 -1.75 -22.30
N GLU A 80 6.36 -0.61 -22.74
CA GLU A 80 7.65 -0.06 -22.30
C GLU A 80 7.66 0.35 -20.83
N VAL A 81 6.52 0.74 -20.26
CA VAL A 81 6.41 1.02 -18.81
C VAL A 81 6.58 -0.25 -18.02
N ILE A 82 5.94 -1.35 -18.46
CA ILE A 82 6.08 -2.67 -17.82
C ILE A 82 7.54 -3.15 -17.92
N ALA A 83 8.13 -3.05 -19.10
CA ALA A 83 9.51 -3.49 -19.33
C ALA A 83 10.52 -2.72 -18.46
N ARG A 84 10.42 -1.39 -18.40
CA ARG A 84 11.28 -0.55 -17.56
C ARG A 84 11.07 -0.80 -16.06
N ALA A 85 9.82 -0.95 -15.61
CA ALA A 85 9.52 -1.28 -14.23
C ALA A 85 10.07 -2.65 -13.84
N GLY A 86 9.98 -3.64 -14.73
CA GLY A 86 10.58 -4.97 -14.56
C GLY A 86 12.11 -4.94 -14.47
N GLN A 87 12.76 -4.17 -15.35
CA GLN A 87 14.22 -3.94 -15.30
C GLN A 87 14.64 -3.27 -13.99
N ALA A 88 13.91 -2.25 -13.54
CA ALA A 88 14.15 -1.60 -12.26
C ALA A 88 14.05 -2.61 -11.12
N ALA A 89 12.95 -3.34 -11.04
CA ALA A 89 12.69 -4.32 -9.98
C ALA A 89 13.74 -5.43 -9.91
N SER A 90 14.26 -5.88 -11.06
CA SER A 90 15.31 -6.92 -11.13
C SER A 90 16.65 -6.49 -10.52
N THR A 91 16.87 -5.19 -10.30
CA THR A 91 18.10 -4.67 -9.66
C THR A 91 17.98 -4.51 -8.14
N VAL A 92 16.78 -4.70 -7.58
CA VAL A 92 16.55 -4.55 -6.14
C VAL A 92 17.04 -5.80 -5.42
N ALA A 93 18.02 -5.61 -4.54
CA ALA A 93 18.58 -6.67 -3.70
C ALA A 93 18.33 -6.31 -2.22
N MET A 94 17.58 -7.14 -1.51
CA MET A 94 17.26 -6.96 -0.10
C MET A 94 16.87 -8.30 0.50
N ALA A 95 17.28 -8.58 1.74
CA ALA A 95 16.85 -9.80 2.44
C ALA A 95 15.33 -9.79 2.72
N PRO A 96 14.68 -10.96 2.75
CA PRO A 96 13.32 -11.10 3.28
C PRO A 96 13.21 -10.56 4.71
N PHE A 97 12.01 -10.09 5.08
CA PHE A 97 11.71 -9.54 6.41
C PHE A 97 10.25 -9.78 6.77
N ASP A 98 9.91 -9.56 8.04
CA ASP A 98 8.54 -9.65 8.50
C ASP A 98 7.93 -8.26 8.67
N LEU A 99 6.65 -8.12 8.32
CA LEU A 99 5.79 -7.01 8.69
C LEU A 99 4.80 -7.49 9.75
N THR A 100 4.70 -6.76 10.85
CA THR A 100 3.74 -7.04 11.90
C THR A 100 2.63 -6.00 11.89
N PHE A 101 1.38 -6.44 11.80
CA PHE A 101 0.22 -5.58 11.98
C PHE A 101 -0.25 -5.70 13.42
N ASP A 102 -0.23 -4.59 14.15
CA ASP A 102 -0.53 -4.52 15.57
C ASP A 102 -1.77 -3.69 15.91
N ARG A 103 -2.35 -2.99 14.93
CA ARG A 103 -3.50 -2.10 15.12
C ARG A 103 -4.49 -2.17 13.99
N LEU A 104 -5.77 -2.03 14.35
CA LEU A 104 -6.88 -1.82 13.45
C LEU A 104 -7.35 -0.38 13.57
N GLN A 105 -7.49 0.32 12.44
CA GLN A 105 -7.87 1.73 12.42
C GLN A 105 -8.88 2.02 11.30
N SER A 106 -9.76 2.99 11.54
CA SER A 106 -10.60 3.60 10.53
C SER A 106 -10.03 4.95 10.10
N PHE A 107 -9.47 5.04 8.88
CA PHE A 107 -8.90 6.30 8.38
C PHE A 107 -10.01 7.32 8.10
N ARG A 108 -9.69 8.59 8.33
CA ARG A 108 -10.60 9.69 7.99
C ARG A 108 -10.65 9.87 6.48
N SER A 109 -11.85 9.87 5.92
CA SER A 109 -12.13 10.18 4.51
C SER A 109 -13.55 10.75 4.38
N GLU A 110 -13.76 11.59 3.38
CA GLU A 110 -15.05 12.27 3.17
C GLU A 110 -16.16 11.33 2.73
N LYS A 111 -15.86 10.34 1.87
CA LYS A 111 -16.90 9.51 1.23
C LYS A 111 -16.96 8.07 1.76
N ARG A 112 -15.83 7.40 1.86
CA ARG A 112 -15.72 6.00 2.31
C ARG A 112 -14.43 5.83 3.07
N ARG A 113 -14.53 5.47 4.33
CA ARG A 113 -13.40 5.34 5.24
C ARG A 113 -12.77 3.97 5.07
N PRO A 114 -11.49 3.88 4.71
CA PRO A 114 -10.80 2.60 4.73
C PRO A 114 -10.61 2.14 6.18
N VAL A 115 -11.00 0.91 6.45
CA VAL A 115 -10.67 0.17 7.66
C VAL A 115 -9.41 -0.62 7.35
N VAL A 116 -8.35 -0.38 8.11
CA VAL A 116 -7.01 -0.82 7.78
C VAL A 116 -6.30 -1.51 8.94
N LEU A 117 -5.45 -2.47 8.62
CA LEU A 117 -4.38 -2.92 9.51
C LEU A 117 -3.18 -2.00 9.36
N LEU A 118 -2.65 -1.50 10.47
CA LEU A 118 -1.44 -0.69 10.51
C LEU A 118 -0.23 -1.57 10.80
N CYS A 119 0.87 -1.27 10.09
CA CYS A 119 2.15 -1.92 10.33
C CYS A 119 2.79 -1.34 11.60
N GLY A 120 3.20 -2.20 12.51
CA GLY A 120 4.03 -1.90 13.67
C GLY A 120 5.51 -2.17 13.38
N GLU A 121 5.97 -3.40 13.60
CA GLU A 121 7.34 -3.82 13.29
C GLU A 121 7.56 -4.04 11.79
N GLY A 122 8.82 -3.94 11.33
CA GLY A 122 9.20 -4.10 9.93
C GLY A 122 9.08 -2.84 9.08
N LEU A 123 8.65 -1.70 9.64
CA LEU A 123 8.49 -0.44 8.92
C LEU A 123 9.80 0.09 8.35
N ALA A 124 10.93 -0.08 9.05
CA ALA A 124 12.24 0.34 8.57
C ALA A 124 12.63 -0.43 7.30
N GLN A 125 12.42 -1.74 7.28
CA GLN A 125 12.69 -2.59 6.13
C GLN A 125 11.74 -2.27 4.97
N LEU A 126 10.46 -2.06 5.24
CA LEU A 126 9.49 -1.65 4.22
C LEU A 126 9.86 -0.30 3.58
N THR A 127 10.31 0.66 4.40
CA THR A 127 10.78 1.97 3.94
C THR A 127 12.05 1.83 3.08
N ALA A 128 13.00 0.99 3.49
CA ALA A 128 14.20 0.69 2.73
C ALA A 128 13.85 0.04 1.38
N LEU A 129 12.89 -0.89 1.34
CA LEU A 129 12.41 -1.50 0.09
C LEU A 129 11.78 -0.47 -0.83
N ARG A 130 10.92 0.42 -0.31
CA ARG A 130 10.34 1.52 -1.08
C ARG A 130 11.41 2.44 -1.67
N ALA A 131 12.41 2.79 -0.88
CA ALA A 131 13.52 3.63 -1.34
C ALA A 131 14.31 2.94 -2.45
N ALA A 132 14.71 1.67 -2.27
CA ALA A 132 15.44 0.90 -3.27
C ALA A 132 14.66 0.77 -4.59
N ILE A 133 13.35 0.48 -4.53
CA ILE A 133 12.49 0.46 -5.72
C ILE A 133 12.43 1.85 -6.35
N GLY A 134 12.22 2.91 -5.56
CA GLY A 134 12.15 4.29 -6.05
C GLY A 134 13.41 4.73 -6.80
N GLU A 135 14.60 4.43 -6.25
CA GLU A 135 15.89 4.70 -6.90
C GLU A 135 16.05 3.89 -8.19
N ALA A 136 15.65 2.62 -8.19
CA ALA A 136 15.69 1.78 -9.38
C ALA A 136 14.75 2.30 -10.48
N LEU A 137 13.53 2.73 -10.13
CA LEU A 137 12.58 3.36 -11.05
C LEU A 137 13.14 4.66 -11.64
N ALA A 138 13.75 5.52 -10.80
CA ALA A 138 14.36 6.77 -11.26
C ALA A 138 15.48 6.52 -12.30
N ARG A 139 16.33 5.49 -12.10
CA ARG A 139 17.34 5.07 -13.09
C ARG A 139 16.72 4.65 -14.42
N GLN A 140 15.50 4.14 -14.42
CA GLN A 140 14.72 3.80 -15.61
C GLN A 140 13.85 4.96 -16.12
N ARG A 141 14.00 6.17 -15.57
CA ARG A 141 13.20 7.37 -15.92
C ARG A 141 11.69 7.15 -15.68
N LEU A 142 11.34 6.38 -14.67
CA LEU A 142 9.98 6.22 -14.17
C LEU A 142 9.82 7.01 -12.86
N PRO A 143 8.59 7.44 -12.52
CA PRO A 143 8.34 8.11 -11.24
C PRO A 143 8.78 7.23 -10.05
N PRO A 144 9.49 7.76 -9.04
CA PRO A 144 9.88 7.00 -7.85
C PRO A 144 8.69 6.61 -6.95
N GLY A 145 7.60 7.29 -7.08
CA GLY A 145 6.22 6.89 -6.80
C GLY A 145 5.83 6.49 -5.38
N PHE A 146 6.45 7.03 -4.31
CA PHE A 146 5.86 6.87 -2.98
C PHE A 146 5.85 8.19 -2.19
N ASP A 147 4.80 8.37 -1.37
CA ASP A 147 4.72 9.47 -0.42
C ASP A 147 5.31 9.00 0.92
N THR A 148 6.40 9.62 1.34
CA THR A 148 7.07 9.32 2.62
C THR A 148 6.19 9.60 3.84
N ARG A 149 5.14 10.41 3.67
CA ARG A 149 4.16 10.73 4.72
C ARG A 149 3.01 9.72 4.79
N ALA A 150 2.86 8.87 3.76
CA ALA A 150 1.82 7.88 3.74
C ALA A 150 2.10 6.77 4.75
N VAL A 151 1.18 6.57 5.68
CA VAL A 151 1.26 5.50 6.68
C VAL A 151 1.09 4.14 5.99
N PRO A 152 2.06 3.22 6.09
CA PRO A 152 1.92 1.88 5.51
C PRO A 152 0.77 1.11 6.18
N HIS A 153 -0.10 0.55 5.36
CA HIS A 153 -1.30 -0.14 5.84
C HIS A 153 -1.80 -1.18 4.84
N MET A 154 -2.62 -2.10 5.34
CA MET A 154 -3.40 -3.02 4.51
C MET A 154 -4.88 -2.71 4.68
N THR A 155 -5.57 -2.38 3.59
CA THR A 155 -7.01 -2.09 3.62
C THR A 155 -7.83 -3.37 3.65
N LEU A 156 -8.67 -3.52 4.67
CA LEU A 156 -9.57 -4.66 4.87
C LEU A 156 -10.93 -4.46 4.22
N LEU A 157 -11.50 -3.28 4.37
CA LEU A 157 -12.81 -2.89 3.79
C LEU A 157 -12.94 -1.36 3.75
N TYR A 158 -14.02 -0.88 3.17
CA TYR A 158 -14.41 0.54 3.18
C TYR A 158 -15.80 0.68 3.79
N ASP A 159 -15.99 1.63 4.72
CA ASP A 159 -17.25 1.88 5.40
C ASP A 159 -17.57 3.37 5.47
N SER A 160 -18.82 3.71 5.79
CA SER A 160 -19.23 5.06 6.15
C SER A 160 -19.03 5.36 7.64
N ARG A 161 -19.04 4.32 8.48
CA ARG A 161 -18.83 4.39 9.92
C ARG A 161 -17.35 4.45 10.27
N SER A 162 -17.06 4.96 11.46
CA SER A 162 -15.72 4.94 12.04
C SER A 162 -15.79 4.38 13.47
N PHE A 163 -14.69 3.86 13.93
CA PHE A 163 -14.51 3.39 15.32
C PHE A 163 -13.16 3.90 15.84
N ALA A 164 -12.97 3.80 17.15
CA ALA A 164 -11.70 4.15 17.78
C ALA A 164 -10.60 3.15 17.38
N ASP A 165 -9.36 3.62 17.36
CA ASP A 165 -8.21 2.77 17.10
C ASP A 165 -8.12 1.63 18.10
N VAL A 166 -7.79 0.44 17.61
CA VAL A 166 -7.74 -0.79 18.38
C VAL A 166 -6.36 -1.41 18.26
N VAL A 167 -5.74 -1.67 19.40
CA VAL A 167 -4.53 -2.52 19.49
C VAL A 167 -4.99 -3.97 19.41
N LEU A 168 -4.37 -4.76 18.53
CA LEU A 168 -4.69 -6.18 18.38
C LEU A 168 -4.13 -6.97 19.57
N GLU A 169 -4.94 -7.85 20.16
CA GLU A 169 -4.51 -8.76 21.23
C GLU A 169 -3.41 -9.72 20.72
N ALA A 170 -3.52 -10.16 19.48
CA ALA A 170 -2.54 -10.96 18.78
C ALA A 170 -2.15 -10.28 17.49
N PRO A 171 -0.93 -9.73 17.37
CA PRO A 171 -0.43 -9.14 16.13
C PRO A 171 -0.40 -10.17 15.00
N ILE A 172 -0.67 -9.69 13.78
CA ILE A 172 -0.61 -10.51 12.56
C ILE A 172 0.75 -10.32 11.91
N VAL A 173 1.54 -11.39 11.83
CA VAL A 173 2.86 -11.38 11.18
C VAL A 173 2.72 -11.80 9.73
N MET A 174 3.23 -10.97 8.82
CA MET A 174 3.27 -11.21 7.38
C MET A 174 4.73 -11.29 6.90
N PRO A 175 5.25 -12.50 6.58
CA PRO A 175 6.52 -12.63 5.91
C PRO A 175 6.50 -11.95 4.54
N VAL A 176 7.49 -11.09 4.29
CA VAL A 176 7.71 -10.43 3.00
C VAL A 176 8.91 -11.10 2.33
N THR A 177 8.62 -11.98 1.40
CA THR A 177 9.63 -12.78 0.66
C THR A 177 9.82 -12.30 -0.76
N ASP A 178 8.90 -11.51 -1.25
CA ASP A 178 8.88 -10.96 -2.60
C ASP A 178 8.06 -9.66 -2.65
N PHE A 179 8.18 -8.94 -3.76
CA PHE A 179 7.32 -7.81 -4.11
C PHE A 179 6.81 -7.96 -5.53
N VAL A 180 5.67 -7.36 -5.82
CA VAL A 180 4.87 -7.62 -7.03
C VAL A 180 4.53 -6.31 -7.71
N LEU A 181 4.66 -6.25 -9.03
CA LEU A 181 4.07 -5.20 -9.86
C LEU A 181 2.67 -5.62 -10.25
N VAL A 182 1.68 -4.79 -9.91
CA VAL A 182 0.28 -5.06 -10.21
C VAL A 182 -0.35 -3.92 -11.01
N ARG A 183 -1.30 -4.29 -11.86
CA ARG A 183 -2.26 -3.41 -12.52
C ARG A 183 -3.63 -3.58 -11.85
N ASN A 184 -4.11 -2.54 -11.20
CA ASN A 184 -5.44 -2.51 -10.60
C ASN A 184 -6.46 -2.12 -11.66
N LEU A 185 -7.25 -3.08 -12.10
CA LEU A 185 -8.26 -2.90 -13.13
C LEU A 185 -9.40 -2.01 -12.61
N TYR A 186 -9.69 -0.93 -13.33
CA TYR A 186 -10.71 0.03 -12.93
C TYR A 186 -12.07 -0.62 -12.74
N GLY A 187 -12.68 -0.39 -11.58
CA GLY A 187 -14.06 -0.86 -11.27
C GLY A 187 -14.20 -2.36 -10.96
N LYS A 188 -13.16 -3.20 -11.14
CA LYS A 188 -13.28 -4.66 -11.01
C LYS A 188 -12.89 -5.23 -9.65
N ALA A 189 -12.26 -4.44 -8.75
CA ALA A 189 -11.65 -4.95 -7.51
C ALA A 189 -10.75 -6.19 -7.78
N GLU A 190 -9.94 -6.10 -8.82
CA GLU A 190 -9.09 -7.15 -9.35
C GLU A 190 -7.73 -6.59 -9.73
N TYR A 191 -6.68 -7.38 -9.46
CA TYR A 191 -5.32 -7.06 -9.82
C TYR A 191 -4.80 -8.06 -10.83
N GLU A 192 -4.23 -7.54 -11.92
CA GLU A 192 -3.41 -8.30 -12.85
C GLU A 192 -1.96 -8.24 -12.36
N GLU A 193 -1.33 -9.39 -12.13
CA GLU A 193 0.08 -9.47 -11.80
C GLU A 193 0.92 -9.30 -13.07
N LEU A 194 1.75 -8.26 -13.11
CA LEU A 194 2.63 -7.94 -14.23
C LEU A 194 4.05 -8.48 -14.03
N GLY A 195 4.41 -8.85 -12.80
CA GLY A 195 5.69 -9.44 -12.46
C GLY A 195 5.90 -9.56 -10.97
N ARG A 196 6.79 -10.49 -10.56
CA ARG A 196 7.11 -10.80 -9.16
C ARG A 196 8.62 -11.00 -9.01
N TRP A 197 9.20 -10.39 -7.98
CA TRP A 197 10.63 -10.44 -7.70
C TRP A 197 10.87 -10.91 -6.27
N PRO A 198 11.59 -12.02 -6.09
CA PRO A 198 11.95 -12.49 -4.75
C PRO A 198 12.96 -11.55 -4.11
N LEU A 199 12.79 -11.31 -2.81
CA LEU A 199 13.80 -10.67 -1.99
C LEU A 199 14.95 -11.65 -1.72
N ARG A 200 16.16 -11.20 -1.96
CA ARG A 200 17.42 -11.98 -1.73
C ARG A 200 18.58 -11.01 -1.53
N ARG A 201 19.53 -11.46 -0.74
CA ARG A 201 20.80 -10.74 -0.56
C ARG A 201 21.62 -10.76 -1.82
#